data_999d6bbdc06545a94134da6cc0835bf5
#
_entry.id   999d6bbdc06545a94134da6cc0835bf5
#
_cell.length_a   1.000
_cell.length_b   1.000
_cell.length_c   1.000
_cell.angle_alpha   90.00
_cell.angle_beta   90.00
_cell.angle_gamma   90.00
#
_symmetry.space_group_name_H-M   'P 1'
#
loop_
_entity.id
_entity.type
_entity.pdbx_description
1 polymer ?
#
loop_
_entity_poly.entity_id
_entity_poly.type
_entity_poly.pdbx_seq_one_letter_code
_entity_poly.pdbx_strand_id
1 'polypeptide(L)'
;MKFGKEDIPAYHFSPLPDARLWTDRSASAFKVFIGSTNWTERYWKDNLYPPGTKPSMYLNLYSRTFNCIELNTTFYRTPDSEQVIKWKEQTPDGFRFCPKVNSRISQSRLLGMDSNGWESFWDSMSHFGDQLGSCFLQLPEFFDESRRTALFELITGQWVRPGLMIELRHASWFKDLSLMNDLCQLLAGRQCGLVITDTPGRQDVRHLEICSHSLLVRYVSDGNEINDKMRLEDWKKNIANLRKEAAVQFIVHHPDASVLLRCAKEWNNYFNS
;
A
#
# COMPACT_ATOMS: atom_id res chain seq x y z
N MET A 1 10.18 7.32 -7.61
CA MET A 1 9.81 7.95 -6.31
C MET A 1 11.10 8.31 -5.61
N LYS A 2 11.33 9.59 -5.27
CA LYS A 2 12.57 10.05 -4.60
C LYS A 2 12.51 9.94 -3.08
N PHE A 3 11.32 9.88 -2.48
CA PHE A 3 11.10 9.87 -1.05
C PHE A 3 11.91 8.78 -0.34
N GLY A 4 12.84 9.20 0.52
CA GLY A 4 13.70 8.33 1.29
C GLY A 4 14.77 7.56 0.51
N LYS A 5 15.05 7.95 -0.75
CA LYS A 5 16.13 7.36 -1.56
C LYS A 5 17.38 8.24 -1.66
N GLU A 6 17.30 9.48 -1.22
CA GLU A 6 18.43 10.42 -1.21
C GLU A 6 19.11 10.36 0.16
N ASP A 7 20.43 10.39 0.17
CA ASP A 7 21.31 10.41 1.37
C ASP A 7 21.05 9.28 2.37
N ILE A 8 21.27 8.04 1.92
CA ILE A 8 21.26 6.88 2.80
C ILE A 8 22.59 6.82 3.56
N PRO A 9 22.66 7.27 4.83
CA PRO A 9 23.85 7.04 5.65
C PRO A 9 24.09 5.53 5.79
N ALA A 10 25.30 5.12 6.16
CA ALA A 10 25.58 3.73 6.49
C ALA A 10 24.58 3.25 7.58
N TYR A 11 23.65 2.37 7.22
CA TYR A 11 22.48 2.08 8.04
C TYR A 11 22.75 1.11 9.17
N HIS A 12 22.30 1.51 10.35
CA HIS A 12 21.74 0.56 11.30
C HIS A 12 20.22 0.56 11.15
N PHE A 13 19.65 -0.46 10.52
CA PHE A 13 18.20 -0.65 10.54
C PHE A 13 17.76 -0.98 11.96
N SER A 14 16.93 -0.11 12.53
CA SER A 14 16.24 -0.46 13.75
C SER A 14 15.24 -1.57 13.47
N PRO A 15 15.01 -2.51 14.41
CA PRO A 15 13.89 -3.45 14.32
C PRO A 15 12.57 -2.72 14.06
N LEU A 16 11.58 -3.43 13.51
CA LEU A 16 10.23 -2.89 13.43
C LEU A 16 9.72 -2.55 14.84
N PRO A 17 8.99 -1.45 15.03
CA PRO A 17 8.36 -1.16 16.30
C PRO A 17 7.31 -2.22 16.65
N ASP A 18 6.95 -2.34 17.92
CA ASP A 18 5.84 -3.18 18.34
C ASP A 18 4.53 -2.75 17.67
N ALA A 19 3.74 -3.73 17.27
CA ALA A 19 2.43 -3.47 16.67
C ALA A 19 1.46 -2.92 17.73
N ARG A 20 0.75 -1.83 17.36
CA ARG A 20 -0.36 -1.31 18.16
C ARG A 20 -1.67 -1.53 17.42
N LEU A 21 -2.59 -2.24 18.07
CA LEU A 21 -3.87 -2.66 17.51
C LEU A 21 -4.98 -1.71 17.97
N TRP A 22 -5.75 -1.20 17.04
CA TRP A 22 -6.86 -0.27 17.26
C TRP A 22 -8.22 -0.89 16.88
N THR A 23 -8.23 -2.19 16.58
CA THR A 23 -9.44 -2.95 16.25
C THR A 23 -9.59 -4.14 17.20
N ASP A 24 -10.79 -4.35 17.71
CA ASP A 24 -11.12 -5.46 18.62
C ASP A 24 -11.45 -6.76 17.87
N ARG A 25 -11.46 -6.73 16.54
CA ARG A 25 -11.89 -7.86 15.72
C ARG A 25 -10.70 -8.51 15.05
N SER A 26 -10.58 -9.82 15.18
CA SER A 26 -9.67 -10.60 14.35
C SER A 26 -10.13 -10.61 12.89
N ALA A 27 -9.19 -10.62 11.95
CA ALA A 27 -9.51 -10.77 10.54
C ALA A 27 -10.20 -12.12 10.29
N SER A 28 -11.30 -12.10 9.56
CA SER A 28 -12.08 -13.32 9.25
C SER A 28 -11.31 -14.31 8.39
N ALA A 29 -10.34 -13.86 7.62
CA ALA A 29 -9.42 -14.67 6.84
C ALA A 29 -8.06 -13.96 6.75
N PHE A 30 -7.04 -14.53 7.34
CA PHE A 30 -5.67 -14.06 7.16
C PHE A 30 -5.18 -14.43 5.77
N LYS A 31 -4.76 -13.43 5.00
CA LYS A 31 -4.09 -13.62 3.71
C LYS A 31 -2.96 -12.60 3.57
N VAL A 32 -1.88 -13.04 2.94
CA VAL A 32 -0.79 -12.15 2.56
C VAL A 32 -0.79 -12.02 1.04
N PHE A 33 -0.88 -10.80 0.60
CA PHE A 33 -0.81 -10.42 -0.80
C PHE A 33 0.52 -9.76 -1.06
N ILE A 34 1.27 -10.27 -2.05
CA ILE A 34 2.58 -9.74 -2.44
C ILE A 34 2.46 -9.13 -3.81
N GLY A 35 2.90 -7.90 -3.96
CA GLY A 35 2.83 -7.18 -5.22
C GLY A 35 3.99 -6.22 -5.44
N SER A 36 4.01 -5.65 -6.63
CA SER A 36 4.88 -4.55 -7.01
C SER A 36 4.06 -3.35 -7.49
N THR A 37 4.72 -2.36 -8.07
CA THR A 37 4.10 -1.08 -8.46
C THR A 37 3.78 -0.96 -9.93
N ASN A 38 4.15 -1.94 -10.74
CA ASN A 38 3.96 -1.89 -12.18
C ASN A 38 4.13 -3.28 -12.80
N TRP A 39 3.30 -3.61 -13.77
CA TRP A 39 3.42 -4.82 -14.58
C TRP A 39 4.02 -4.57 -15.97
N THR A 40 4.40 -3.33 -16.33
CA THR A 40 4.93 -2.98 -17.67
C THR A 40 6.42 -2.68 -17.69
N GLU A 41 7.12 -2.81 -16.58
CA GLU A 41 8.55 -2.53 -16.47
C GLU A 41 9.39 -3.44 -17.37
N ARG A 42 10.50 -2.87 -17.88
CA ARG A 42 11.39 -3.60 -18.79
C ARG A 42 12.01 -4.84 -18.15
N TYR A 43 12.27 -4.80 -16.86
CA TYR A 43 12.89 -5.92 -16.15
C TYR A 43 11.96 -7.14 -15.99
N TRP A 44 10.65 -7.02 -16.29
CA TRP A 44 9.76 -8.19 -16.36
C TRP A 44 9.94 -8.99 -17.64
N LYS A 45 10.46 -8.38 -18.74
CA LYS A 45 10.76 -9.08 -19.97
C LYS A 45 11.88 -10.09 -19.69
N ASP A 46 11.75 -11.26 -20.27
CA ASP A 46 12.69 -12.39 -20.15
C ASP A 46 12.81 -13.00 -18.72
N ASN A 47 12.27 -12.32 -17.68
CA ASN A 47 12.22 -12.84 -16.31
C ASN A 47 10.82 -13.39 -15.95
N LEU A 48 9.78 -12.65 -16.26
CA LEU A 48 8.37 -13.01 -15.99
C LEU A 48 7.60 -13.23 -17.30
N TYR A 49 7.92 -12.48 -18.34
CA TYR A 49 7.25 -12.52 -19.62
C TYR A 49 8.11 -13.22 -20.68
N PRO A 50 7.65 -14.35 -21.27
CA PRO A 50 8.36 -15.00 -22.36
C PRO A 50 8.66 -14.06 -23.53
N PRO A 51 9.74 -14.28 -24.30
CA PRO A 51 10.03 -13.49 -25.49
C PRO A 51 8.83 -13.43 -26.45
N GLY A 52 8.58 -12.26 -27.01
CA GLY A 52 7.44 -12.05 -27.93
C GLY A 52 6.08 -11.85 -27.27
N THR A 53 5.99 -11.84 -25.93
CA THR A 53 4.74 -11.56 -25.22
C THR A 53 4.21 -10.16 -25.57
N LYS A 54 2.94 -10.08 -25.98
CA LYS A 54 2.27 -8.81 -26.25
C LYS A 54 1.98 -8.05 -24.95
N PRO A 55 2.11 -6.71 -24.92
CA PRO A 55 1.84 -5.91 -23.74
C PRO A 55 0.45 -6.13 -23.13
N SER A 56 -0.55 -6.44 -23.96
CA SER A 56 -1.91 -6.76 -23.49
C SER A 56 -2.00 -8.01 -22.60
N MET A 57 -0.98 -8.87 -22.60
CA MET A 57 -0.90 -10.09 -21.79
C MET A 57 -0.09 -9.91 -20.50
N TYR A 58 0.57 -8.77 -20.32
CA TYR A 58 1.48 -8.59 -19.20
C TYR A 58 0.77 -8.69 -17.84
N LEU A 59 -0.39 -8.06 -17.68
CA LEU A 59 -1.13 -8.13 -16.42
C LEU A 59 -1.60 -9.56 -16.12
N ASN A 60 -2.04 -10.30 -17.12
CA ASN A 60 -2.43 -11.70 -16.97
C ASN A 60 -1.25 -12.57 -16.49
N LEU A 61 -0.07 -12.41 -17.07
CA LEU A 61 1.11 -13.14 -16.65
C LEU A 61 1.63 -12.71 -15.28
N TYR A 62 1.61 -11.39 -15.00
CA TYR A 62 1.97 -10.83 -13.71
C TYR A 62 1.12 -11.43 -12.58
N SER A 63 -0.18 -11.51 -12.77
CA SER A 63 -1.14 -11.99 -11.76
C SER A 63 -1.06 -13.49 -11.47
N ARG A 64 -0.27 -14.25 -12.22
CA ARG A 64 0.03 -15.67 -11.94
C ARG A 64 1.15 -15.85 -10.91
N THR A 65 1.96 -14.83 -10.70
CA THR A 65 3.09 -14.86 -9.76
C THR A 65 2.83 -13.97 -8.56
N PHE A 66 2.27 -12.79 -8.79
CA PHE A 66 1.90 -11.83 -7.77
C PHE A 66 0.37 -11.88 -7.57
N ASN A 67 -0.07 -11.68 -6.34
CA ASN A 67 -1.50 -11.71 -6.02
C ASN A 67 -2.08 -10.33 -5.66
N CYS A 68 -1.26 -9.27 -5.75
CA CYS A 68 -1.75 -7.88 -5.73
C CYS A 68 -0.85 -6.95 -6.55
N ILE A 69 -1.30 -5.71 -6.71
CA ILE A 69 -0.57 -4.63 -7.41
C ILE A 69 -0.93 -3.27 -6.83
N GLU A 70 0.07 -2.40 -6.66
CA GLU A 70 -0.13 -0.97 -6.41
C GLU A 70 -0.42 -0.25 -7.74
N LEU A 71 -1.64 0.31 -7.88
CA LEU A 71 -2.05 1.02 -9.08
C LEU A 71 -1.67 2.50 -9.01
N ASN A 72 -0.46 2.82 -9.46
CA ASN A 72 0.01 4.21 -9.51
C ASN A 72 -0.60 5.03 -10.67
N THR A 73 -1.13 4.39 -11.70
CA THR A 73 -1.77 5.07 -12.83
C THR A 73 -3.00 5.87 -12.40
N THR A 74 -3.73 5.40 -11.39
CA THR A 74 -4.92 6.06 -10.84
C THR A 74 -4.60 7.40 -10.16
N PHE A 75 -3.35 7.60 -9.73
CA PHE A 75 -2.86 8.88 -9.19
C PHE A 75 -2.89 10.00 -10.23
N TYR A 76 -2.59 9.68 -11.49
CA TYR A 76 -2.55 10.66 -12.57
C TYR A 76 -3.92 10.86 -13.22
N ARG A 77 -4.65 9.78 -13.38
CA ARG A 77 -5.99 9.79 -13.99
C ARG A 77 -6.84 8.66 -13.40
N THR A 78 -8.03 8.99 -12.95
CA THR A 78 -9.04 7.99 -12.58
C THR A 78 -9.47 7.25 -13.86
N PRO A 79 -9.33 5.92 -13.94
CA PRO A 79 -9.75 5.15 -15.11
C PRO A 79 -11.28 5.15 -15.24
N ASP A 80 -11.78 4.96 -16.45
CA ASP A 80 -13.18 4.66 -16.67
C ASP A 80 -13.53 3.21 -16.28
N SER A 81 -14.82 2.91 -16.22
CA SER A 81 -15.33 1.58 -15.85
C SER A 81 -14.85 0.48 -16.80
N GLU A 82 -14.78 0.77 -18.10
CA GLU A 82 -14.33 -0.22 -19.09
C GLU A 82 -12.87 -0.63 -18.85
N GLN A 83 -12.02 0.33 -18.52
CA GLN A 83 -10.62 0.04 -18.23
C GLN A 83 -10.47 -0.78 -16.95
N VAL A 84 -11.25 -0.48 -15.90
CA VAL A 84 -11.25 -1.25 -14.66
C VAL A 84 -11.73 -2.69 -14.92
N ILE A 85 -12.80 -2.86 -15.66
CA ILE A 85 -13.34 -4.18 -16.03
C ILE A 85 -12.29 -4.98 -16.83
N LYS A 86 -11.64 -4.36 -17.82
CA LYS A 86 -10.56 -5.00 -18.59
C LYS A 86 -9.40 -5.48 -17.71
N TRP A 87 -9.02 -4.72 -16.69
CA TRP A 87 -7.98 -5.16 -15.76
C TRP A 87 -8.46 -6.34 -14.91
N LYS A 88 -9.68 -6.24 -14.39
CA LYS A 88 -10.30 -7.29 -13.57
C LYS A 88 -10.36 -8.62 -14.32
N GLU A 89 -10.82 -8.63 -15.55
CA GLU A 89 -10.97 -9.83 -16.40
C GLU A 89 -9.64 -10.51 -16.73
N GLN A 90 -8.53 -9.78 -16.66
CA GLN A 90 -7.19 -10.34 -16.91
C GLN A 90 -6.56 -11.03 -15.71
N THR A 91 -7.17 -10.96 -14.54
CA THR A 91 -6.59 -11.44 -13.28
C THR A 91 -7.49 -12.47 -12.59
N PRO A 92 -6.94 -13.41 -11.80
CA PRO A 92 -7.74 -14.35 -11.02
C PRO A 92 -8.60 -13.62 -9.97
N ASP A 93 -9.73 -14.20 -9.57
CA ASP A 93 -10.64 -13.64 -8.56
C ASP A 93 -9.95 -13.29 -7.22
N GLY A 94 -8.93 -14.06 -6.87
CA GLY A 94 -8.13 -13.81 -5.65
C GLY A 94 -7.16 -12.63 -5.74
N PHE A 95 -6.97 -12.03 -6.92
CA PHE A 95 -6.05 -10.90 -7.10
C PHE A 95 -6.59 -9.61 -6.48
N ARG A 96 -5.69 -8.73 -6.00
CA ARG A 96 -6.07 -7.45 -5.39
C ARG A 96 -5.41 -6.27 -6.09
N PHE A 97 -6.22 -5.31 -6.47
CA PHE A 97 -5.76 -4.01 -6.96
C PHE A 97 -5.76 -3.01 -5.81
N CYS A 98 -4.63 -2.33 -5.58
CA CYS A 98 -4.46 -1.32 -4.54
C CYS A 98 -4.32 0.07 -5.18
N PRO A 99 -5.44 0.76 -5.50
CA PRO A 99 -5.40 2.02 -6.21
C PRO A 99 -4.88 3.17 -5.35
N LYS A 100 -3.99 3.97 -5.94
CA LYS A 100 -3.56 5.24 -5.36
C LYS A 100 -4.58 6.33 -5.65
N VAL A 101 -5.05 7.02 -4.62
CA VAL A 101 -6.00 8.13 -4.77
C VAL A 101 -5.41 9.21 -5.66
N ASN A 102 -6.25 9.77 -6.53
CA ASN A 102 -5.87 10.75 -7.55
C ASN A 102 -5.17 11.99 -6.96
N SER A 103 -4.21 12.54 -7.69
CA SER A 103 -3.43 13.71 -7.27
C SER A 103 -4.30 14.95 -7.06
N ARG A 104 -5.39 15.12 -7.81
CA ARG A 104 -6.32 16.24 -7.63
C ARG A 104 -7.00 16.21 -6.26
N ILE A 105 -7.14 15.04 -5.67
CA ILE A 105 -7.63 14.83 -4.31
C ILE A 105 -6.47 15.00 -3.32
N SER A 106 -5.47 14.13 -3.42
CA SER A 106 -4.41 13.99 -2.42
C SER A 106 -3.48 15.20 -2.30
N GLN A 107 -3.36 16.03 -3.36
CA GLN A 107 -2.50 17.22 -3.40
C GLN A 107 -3.30 18.52 -3.22
N SER A 108 -4.64 18.45 -3.11
CA SER A 108 -5.46 19.64 -2.89
C SER A 108 -5.40 20.09 -1.41
N ARG A 109 -5.63 21.38 -1.18
CA ARG A 109 -5.63 21.95 0.17
C ARG A 109 -6.64 21.31 1.10
N LEU A 110 -7.84 21.04 0.58
CA LEU A 110 -8.96 20.44 1.30
C LEU A 110 -9.11 18.94 1.04
N LEU A 111 -8.05 18.26 0.57
CA LEU A 111 -8.06 16.82 0.28
C LEU A 111 -9.26 16.40 -0.59
N GLY A 112 -9.65 17.24 -1.56
CA GLY A 112 -10.72 16.98 -2.51
C GLY A 112 -12.15 17.09 -1.94
N MET A 113 -12.32 17.55 -0.71
CA MET A 113 -13.64 17.69 -0.07
C MET A 113 -14.52 18.76 -0.72
N ASP A 114 -13.93 19.69 -1.46
CA ASP A 114 -14.58 20.79 -2.20
C ASP A 114 -14.90 20.44 -3.65
N SER A 115 -14.80 19.18 -4.02
CA SER A 115 -15.00 18.71 -5.40
C SER A 115 -15.72 17.36 -5.44
N ASN A 116 -16.14 16.94 -6.63
CA ASN A 116 -16.69 15.59 -6.89
C ASN A 116 -15.59 14.52 -7.10
N GLY A 117 -14.33 14.84 -6.78
CA GLY A 117 -13.20 13.95 -7.03
C GLY A 117 -13.32 12.61 -6.31
N TRP A 118 -13.77 12.62 -5.06
CA TRP A 118 -13.99 11.40 -4.29
C TRP A 118 -15.11 10.54 -4.84
N GLU A 119 -16.22 11.13 -5.25
CA GLU A 119 -17.35 10.42 -5.84
C GLU A 119 -16.91 9.71 -7.14
N SER A 120 -16.27 10.45 -8.05
CA SER A 120 -15.73 9.90 -9.30
C SER A 120 -14.69 8.81 -9.06
N PHE A 121 -13.85 8.96 -8.04
CA PHE A 121 -12.85 7.96 -7.68
C PHE A 121 -13.53 6.67 -7.18
N TRP A 122 -14.46 6.77 -6.24
CA TRP A 122 -15.12 5.59 -5.68
C TRP A 122 -16.04 4.90 -6.67
N ASP A 123 -16.73 5.66 -7.54
CA ASP A 123 -17.51 5.10 -8.61
C ASP A 123 -16.66 4.21 -9.51
N SER A 124 -15.55 4.74 -10.01
CA SER A 124 -14.60 3.97 -10.82
C SER A 124 -14.05 2.74 -10.08
N MET A 125 -13.61 2.89 -8.83
CA MET A 125 -13.00 1.77 -8.06
C MET A 125 -14.01 0.69 -7.71
N SER A 126 -15.31 1.01 -7.61
CA SER A 126 -16.38 0.03 -7.33
C SER A 126 -16.46 -1.11 -8.34
N HIS A 127 -16.05 -0.87 -9.59
CA HIS A 127 -16.04 -1.87 -10.65
C HIS A 127 -15.03 -3.01 -10.45
N PHE A 128 -14.04 -2.85 -9.58
CA PHE A 128 -13.19 -3.98 -9.16
C PHE A 128 -13.96 -5.03 -8.33
N GLY A 129 -15.03 -4.64 -7.63
CA GLY A 129 -15.77 -5.53 -6.75
C GLY A 129 -14.83 -6.20 -5.71
N ASP A 130 -14.90 -7.52 -5.59
CA ASP A 130 -14.09 -8.28 -4.62
C ASP A 130 -12.58 -8.24 -4.90
N GLN A 131 -12.17 -7.82 -6.09
CA GLN A 131 -10.75 -7.62 -6.41
C GLN A 131 -10.21 -6.24 -5.97
N LEU A 132 -11.07 -5.36 -5.43
CA LEU A 132 -10.59 -4.12 -4.82
C LEU A 132 -9.80 -4.44 -3.54
N GLY A 133 -8.52 -4.10 -3.56
CA GLY A 133 -7.66 -4.09 -2.38
C GLY A 133 -7.76 -2.76 -1.64
N SER A 134 -6.81 -2.49 -0.76
CA SER A 134 -6.75 -1.20 -0.07
C SER A 134 -6.48 -0.06 -1.06
N CYS A 135 -7.43 0.87 -1.18
CA CYS A 135 -7.15 2.16 -1.78
C CYS A 135 -6.28 2.98 -0.83
N PHE A 136 -5.37 3.80 -1.33
CA PHE A 136 -4.57 4.60 -0.42
C PHE A 136 -4.41 6.06 -0.85
N LEU A 137 -4.59 6.94 0.14
CA LEU A 137 -4.38 8.37 0.06
C LEU A 137 -2.97 8.70 0.53
N GLN A 138 -2.05 8.95 -0.40
CA GLN A 138 -0.71 9.40 -0.06
C GLN A 138 -0.69 10.91 0.10
N LEU A 139 -0.50 11.38 1.32
CA LEU A 139 -0.38 12.80 1.62
C LEU A 139 0.97 13.36 1.14
N PRO A 140 1.05 14.63 0.75
CA PRO A 140 2.31 15.29 0.41
C PRO A 140 3.28 15.31 1.60
N GLU A 141 4.57 15.39 1.32
CA GLU A 141 5.62 15.47 2.36
C GLU A 141 5.50 16.71 3.25
N PHE A 142 4.91 17.78 2.74
CA PHE A 142 4.65 19.02 3.48
C PHE A 142 3.33 18.99 4.29
N PHE A 143 2.59 17.88 4.27
CA PHE A 143 1.34 17.74 5.03
C PHE A 143 1.67 17.32 6.46
N ASP A 144 1.99 18.29 7.28
CA ASP A 144 2.34 18.13 8.69
C ASP A 144 1.10 18.10 9.60
N GLU A 145 1.30 17.94 10.92
CA GLU A 145 0.24 17.86 11.93
C GLU A 145 -0.57 19.15 12.08
N SER A 146 -0.05 20.30 11.64
CA SER A 146 -0.82 21.55 11.67
C SER A 146 -2.06 21.49 10.78
N ARG A 147 -2.08 20.56 9.84
CA ARG A 147 -3.20 20.26 8.92
C ARG A 147 -4.15 19.17 9.43
N ARG A 148 -4.02 18.76 10.70
CA ARG A 148 -4.85 17.69 11.29
C ARG A 148 -6.35 17.94 11.13
N THR A 149 -6.81 19.18 11.23
CA THR A 149 -8.23 19.51 11.07
C THR A 149 -8.77 19.05 9.73
N ALA A 150 -8.09 19.35 8.62
CA ALA A 150 -8.53 18.92 7.29
C ALA A 150 -8.53 17.39 7.15
N LEU A 151 -7.55 16.70 7.75
CA LEU A 151 -7.52 15.24 7.72
C LEU A 151 -8.66 14.63 8.56
N PHE A 152 -8.92 15.17 9.73
CA PHE A 152 -9.98 14.70 10.62
C PHE A 152 -11.37 14.95 10.01
N GLU A 153 -11.59 16.11 9.40
CA GLU A 153 -12.81 16.40 8.63
C GLU A 153 -13.01 15.43 7.48
N LEU A 154 -11.95 15.11 6.73
CA LEU A 154 -12.01 14.09 5.68
C LEU A 154 -12.46 12.74 6.25
N ILE A 155 -11.83 12.27 7.34
CA ILE A 155 -12.10 10.94 7.91
C ILE A 155 -13.52 10.88 8.49
N THR A 156 -13.96 11.91 9.17
CA THR A 156 -15.30 11.95 9.79
C THR A 156 -16.42 12.20 8.78
N GLY A 157 -16.10 12.77 7.64
CA GLY A 157 -17.05 13.11 6.58
C GLY A 157 -17.50 11.93 5.73
N GLN A 158 -18.14 12.25 4.62
CA GLN A 158 -18.74 11.27 3.69
C GLN A 158 -17.78 10.76 2.60
N TRP A 159 -16.57 11.30 2.55
CA TRP A 159 -15.64 11.05 1.44
C TRP A 159 -14.87 9.74 1.56
N VAL A 160 -14.64 9.26 2.79
CA VAL A 160 -13.93 8.01 3.01
C VAL A 160 -14.87 6.81 3.00
N ARG A 161 -14.34 5.67 2.54
CA ARG A 161 -15.02 4.36 2.59
C ARG A 161 -14.14 3.36 3.34
N PRO A 162 -14.74 2.31 3.94
CA PRO A 162 -13.98 1.22 4.55
C PRO A 162 -12.90 0.69 3.62
N GLY A 163 -11.72 0.41 4.18
CA GLY A 163 -10.56 -0.06 3.42
C GLY A 163 -9.69 1.05 2.81
N LEU A 164 -10.03 2.34 3.02
CA LEU A 164 -9.10 3.43 2.67
C LEU A 164 -7.93 3.46 3.65
N MET A 165 -6.72 3.51 3.11
CA MET A 165 -5.48 3.66 3.87
C MET A 165 -4.89 5.05 3.66
N ILE A 166 -4.37 5.68 4.71
CA ILE A 166 -3.75 7.00 4.64
C ILE A 166 -2.25 6.89 4.87
N GLU A 167 -1.47 7.39 3.94
CA GLU A 167 -0.01 7.43 4.07
C GLU A 167 0.44 8.81 4.56
N LEU A 168 0.90 8.84 5.80
CA LEU A 168 1.52 10.00 6.42
C LEU A 168 3.00 10.03 6.05
N ARG A 169 3.50 11.19 5.58
CA ARG A 169 4.88 11.32 5.10
C ARG A 169 5.68 12.41 5.82
N HIS A 170 5.10 13.07 6.80
CA HIS A 170 5.78 14.05 7.63
C HIS A 170 5.97 13.53 9.06
N ALA A 171 7.19 13.64 9.59
CA ALA A 171 7.57 13.09 10.90
C ALA A 171 6.78 13.65 12.07
N SER A 172 6.22 14.85 11.95
CA SER A 172 5.49 15.50 13.03
C SER A 172 4.28 14.69 13.51
N TRP A 173 3.63 13.95 12.62
CA TRP A 173 2.51 13.06 12.96
C TRP A 173 2.85 11.98 13.98
N PHE A 174 4.12 11.59 14.05
CA PHE A 174 4.62 10.50 14.90
C PHE A 174 5.28 10.98 16.19
N LYS A 175 5.38 12.30 16.40
CA LYS A 175 6.00 12.88 17.59
C LYS A 175 5.06 13.00 18.78
N ASP A 176 3.76 13.18 18.52
CA ASP A 176 2.72 13.31 19.54
C ASP A 176 1.88 12.03 19.58
N LEU A 177 2.06 11.26 20.66
CA LEU A 177 1.33 10.01 20.87
C LEU A 177 -0.18 10.25 21.06
N SER A 178 -0.59 11.38 21.65
CA SER A 178 -2.00 11.69 21.80
C SER A 178 -2.68 11.94 20.47
N LEU A 179 -2.03 12.73 19.60
CA LEU A 179 -2.51 12.97 18.23
C LEU A 179 -2.61 11.68 17.43
N MET A 180 -1.60 10.81 17.53
CA MET A 180 -1.61 9.52 16.85
C MET A 180 -2.73 8.60 17.36
N ASN A 181 -2.97 8.59 18.67
CA ASN A 181 -4.07 7.84 19.28
C ASN A 181 -5.43 8.33 18.75
N ASP A 182 -5.66 9.63 18.74
CA ASP A 182 -6.91 10.22 18.23
C ASP A 182 -7.12 9.86 16.76
N LEU A 183 -6.07 9.97 15.94
CA LEU A 183 -6.12 9.61 14.53
C LEU A 183 -6.45 8.13 14.34
N CYS A 184 -5.76 7.24 15.04
CA CYS A 184 -5.99 5.80 14.95
C CYS A 184 -7.38 5.37 15.39
N GLN A 185 -7.93 5.99 16.44
CA GLN A 185 -9.31 5.76 16.87
C GLN A 185 -10.33 6.20 15.82
N LEU A 186 -10.14 7.37 15.22
CA LEU A 186 -11.01 7.85 14.13
C LEU A 186 -10.97 6.91 12.93
N LEU A 187 -9.79 6.47 12.53
CA LEU A 187 -9.61 5.54 11.41
C LEU A 187 -10.26 4.19 11.71
N ALA A 188 -10.05 3.64 12.91
CA ALA A 188 -10.64 2.37 13.32
C ALA A 188 -12.18 2.44 13.31
N GLY A 189 -12.77 3.52 13.81
CA GLY A 189 -14.23 3.77 13.78
C GLY A 189 -14.81 3.83 12.36
N ARG A 190 -13.98 4.12 11.34
CA ARG A 190 -14.36 4.17 9.92
C ARG A 190 -13.90 2.94 9.13
N GLN A 191 -13.31 1.94 9.77
CA GLN A 191 -12.68 0.77 9.13
C GLN A 191 -11.62 1.18 8.09
N CYS A 192 -10.94 2.28 8.35
CA CYS A 192 -9.82 2.83 7.59
C CYS A 192 -8.52 2.56 8.32
N GLY A 193 -7.38 2.71 7.65
CA GLY A 193 -6.08 2.44 8.26
C GLY A 193 -4.98 3.40 7.85
N LEU A 194 -3.78 3.13 8.34
CA LEU A 194 -2.56 3.81 7.93
C LEU A 194 -1.73 2.90 7.03
N VAL A 195 -1.14 3.49 6.00
CA VAL A 195 -0.12 2.83 5.18
C VAL A 195 1.18 2.83 5.94
N ILE A 196 1.80 1.68 6.08
CA ILE A 196 3.15 1.59 6.63
C ILE A 196 4.15 1.74 5.50
N THR A 197 4.94 2.80 5.56
CA THR A 197 6.01 3.05 4.60
C THR A 197 7.35 2.69 5.25
N ASP A 198 7.96 1.61 4.79
CA ASP A 198 9.31 1.20 5.17
C ASP A 198 10.27 1.57 4.05
N THR A 199 10.80 2.79 4.12
CA THR A 199 11.80 3.30 3.18
C THR A 199 13.08 3.69 3.91
N PRO A 200 14.24 3.37 3.36
CA PRO A 200 15.53 3.53 4.05
C PRO A 200 15.76 4.92 4.60
N GLY A 201 15.60 5.96 3.81
CA GLY A 201 15.87 7.34 4.19
C GLY A 201 14.82 8.02 5.09
N ARG A 202 13.74 7.30 5.48
CA ARG A 202 12.63 7.89 6.24
C ARG A 202 12.12 6.94 7.32
N GLN A 203 13.03 6.51 8.18
CA GLN A 203 12.70 5.69 9.34
C GLN A 203 11.90 6.47 10.41
N ASP A 204 11.93 7.78 10.35
CA ASP A 204 11.18 8.73 11.18
C ASP A 204 9.66 8.68 11.00
N VAL A 205 9.19 8.09 9.90
CA VAL A 205 7.76 7.89 9.61
C VAL A 205 7.34 6.41 9.62
N ARG A 206 8.26 5.51 9.98
CA ARG A 206 7.97 4.09 10.06
C ARG A 206 7.26 3.75 11.37
N HIS A 207 6.12 3.10 11.26
CA HIS A 207 5.26 2.72 12.39
C HIS A 207 4.65 1.33 12.16
N LEU A 208 3.94 0.81 13.16
CA LEU A 208 3.13 -0.41 13.04
C LEU A 208 1.77 -0.22 13.73
N GLU A 209 1.06 0.86 13.35
CA GLU A 209 -0.31 1.17 13.80
C GLU A 209 -1.31 0.44 12.92
N ILE A 210 -2.13 -0.45 13.50
CA ILE A 210 -3.10 -1.28 12.79
C ILE A 210 -4.50 -0.87 13.18
N CYS A 211 -5.14 -0.04 12.35
CA CYS A 211 -6.45 0.55 12.62
C CYS A 211 -7.59 -0.18 11.89
N SER A 212 -7.31 -1.14 11.02
CA SER A 212 -8.32 -1.86 10.25
C SER A 212 -7.95 -3.34 10.05
N HIS A 213 -8.88 -4.13 9.49
CA HIS A 213 -8.64 -5.54 9.15
C HIS A 213 -7.77 -5.74 7.90
N SER A 214 -7.27 -4.66 7.32
CA SER A 214 -6.30 -4.67 6.23
C SER A 214 -5.08 -3.88 6.62
N LEU A 215 -3.92 -4.35 6.21
CA LEU A 215 -2.64 -3.67 6.38
C LEU A 215 -2.02 -3.49 5.00
N LEU A 216 -1.68 -2.26 4.64
CA LEU A 216 -0.93 -1.95 3.42
C LEU A 216 0.49 -1.52 3.80
N VAL A 217 1.45 -2.35 3.42
CA VAL A 217 2.88 -2.08 3.61
C VAL A 217 3.50 -1.71 2.27
N ARG A 218 4.21 -0.61 2.23
CA ARG A 218 5.00 -0.15 1.09
C ARG A 218 6.49 -0.24 1.45
N TYR A 219 7.09 -1.37 1.12
CA TYR A 219 8.50 -1.63 1.33
C TYR A 219 9.33 -1.08 0.17
N VAL A 220 10.33 -0.27 0.48
CA VAL A 220 11.26 0.29 -0.51
C VAL A 220 12.67 -0.24 -0.23
N SER A 221 13.23 -0.92 -1.23
CA SER A 221 14.62 -1.41 -1.20
C SER A 221 15.61 -0.25 -1.22
N ASP A 222 16.73 -0.43 -0.54
CA ASP A 222 17.92 0.43 -0.68
C ASP A 222 18.90 -0.05 -1.77
N GLY A 223 18.60 -1.20 -2.37
CA GLY A 223 19.45 -1.83 -3.37
C GLY A 223 20.62 -2.63 -2.80
N ASN A 224 20.72 -2.73 -1.47
CA ASN A 224 21.71 -3.56 -0.80
C ASN A 224 21.10 -4.92 -0.45
N GLU A 225 21.61 -6.00 -1.05
CA GLU A 225 21.05 -7.35 -0.91
C GLU A 225 21.03 -7.85 0.55
N ILE A 226 22.05 -7.52 1.34
CA ILE A 226 22.15 -7.94 2.74
C ILE A 226 21.08 -7.22 3.57
N ASN A 227 20.97 -5.91 3.41
CA ASN A 227 19.99 -5.10 4.12
C ASN A 227 18.56 -5.51 3.75
N ASP A 228 18.29 -5.68 2.46
CA ASP A 228 16.97 -6.09 1.98
C ASP A 228 16.59 -7.48 2.52
N LYS A 229 17.51 -8.42 2.53
CA LYS A 229 17.29 -9.74 3.09
C LYS A 229 16.93 -9.66 4.58
N MET A 230 17.69 -8.92 5.36
CA MET A 230 17.43 -8.75 6.81
C MET A 230 16.06 -8.10 7.06
N ARG A 231 15.74 -7.02 6.36
CA ARG A 231 14.47 -6.30 6.50
C ARG A 231 13.27 -7.14 6.06
N LEU A 232 13.37 -7.86 4.94
CA LEU A 232 12.31 -8.74 4.46
C LEU A 232 12.06 -9.92 5.41
N GLU A 233 13.10 -10.49 6.01
CA GLU A 233 12.94 -11.54 7.03
C GLU A 233 12.32 -10.99 8.32
N ASP A 234 12.66 -9.76 8.74
CA ASP A 234 12.02 -9.11 9.87
C ASP A 234 10.53 -8.86 9.60
N TRP A 235 10.18 -8.36 8.41
CA TRP A 235 8.79 -8.22 7.98
C TRP A 235 8.04 -9.54 7.96
N LYS A 236 8.65 -10.60 7.43
CA LYS A 236 8.04 -11.93 7.39
C LYS A 236 7.67 -12.45 8.79
N LYS A 237 8.58 -12.27 9.77
CA LYS A 237 8.32 -12.62 11.18
C LYS A 237 7.18 -11.79 11.77
N ASN A 238 7.21 -10.48 11.57
CA ASN A 238 6.17 -9.58 12.10
C ASN A 238 4.80 -9.90 11.49
N ILE A 239 4.71 -10.11 10.18
CA ILE A 239 3.46 -10.50 9.51
C ILE A 239 2.94 -11.85 10.04
N ALA A 240 3.82 -12.82 10.30
CA ALA A 240 3.43 -14.10 10.89
C ALA A 240 2.78 -13.93 12.28
N ASN A 241 3.26 -12.97 13.07
CA ASN A 241 2.68 -12.65 14.39
C ASN A 241 1.32 -11.96 14.28
N LEU A 242 1.03 -11.29 13.15
CA LEU A 242 -0.23 -10.58 12.90
C LEU A 242 -1.34 -11.45 12.30
N ARG A 243 -1.18 -12.78 12.26
CA ARG A 243 -2.08 -13.71 11.52
C ARG A 243 -3.56 -13.61 11.85
N LYS A 244 -3.92 -13.11 13.03
CA LYS A 244 -5.33 -12.99 13.45
C LYS A 244 -5.87 -11.57 13.36
N GLU A 245 -5.02 -10.61 13.02
CA GLU A 245 -5.32 -9.20 13.21
C GLU A 245 -5.70 -8.50 11.89
N ALA A 246 -5.01 -8.82 10.80
CA ALA A 246 -5.23 -8.17 9.51
C ALA A 246 -4.81 -9.04 8.33
N ALA A 247 -5.51 -8.89 7.19
CA ALA A 247 -4.99 -9.27 5.89
C ALA A 247 -3.92 -8.28 5.45
N VAL A 248 -2.80 -8.77 4.90
CA VAL A 248 -1.65 -7.94 4.59
C VAL A 248 -1.47 -7.79 3.08
N GLN A 249 -1.39 -6.57 2.59
CA GLN A 249 -0.98 -6.24 1.23
C GLN A 249 0.43 -5.66 1.30
N PHE A 250 1.40 -6.42 0.83
CA PHE A 250 2.82 -6.09 0.92
C PHE A 250 3.35 -5.72 -0.46
N ILE A 251 3.58 -4.44 -0.68
CA ILE A 251 4.05 -3.89 -1.96
C ILE A 251 5.54 -3.67 -1.90
N VAL A 252 6.28 -4.36 -2.76
CA VAL A 252 7.74 -4.29 -2.82
C VAL A 252 8.18 -3.38 -3.96
N HIS A 253 8.88 -2.31 -3.61
CA HIS A 253 9.56 -1.42 -4.53
C HIS A 253 11.04 -1.82 -4.59
N HIS A 254 11.42 -2.63 -5.56
CA HIS A 254 12.78 -3.12 -5.73
C HIS A 254 13.26 -2.93 -7.18
N PRO A 255 14.50 -2.49 -7.41
CA PRO A 255 15.04 -2.31 -8.76
C PRO A 255 15.31 -3.63 -9.49
N ASP A 256 15.49 -4.73 -8.76
CA ASP A 256 15.80 -6.05 -9.32
C ASP A 256 14.58 -6.96 -9.32
N ALA A 257 14.15 -7.37 -10.53
CA ALA A 257 13.04 -8.27 -10.75
C ALA A 257 13.24 -9.66 -10.13
N SER A 258 14.47 -10.15 -10.09
CA SER A 258 14.76 -11.48 -9.55
C SER A 258 14.48 -11.56 -8.06
N VAL A 259 14.77 -10.48 -7.32
CA VAL A 259 14.44 -10.35 -5.89
C VAL A 259 12.92 -10.32 -5.69
N LEU A 260 12.20 -9.56 -6.51
CA LEU A 260 10.73 -9.50 -6.47
C LEU A 260 10.10 -10.86 -6.72
N LEU A 261 10.56 -11.59 -7.75
CA LEU A 261 10.04 -12.91 -8.08
C LEU A 261 10.32 -13.94 -6.98
N ARG A 262 11.52 -13.90 -6.40
CA ARG A 262 11.88 -14.75 -5.26
C ARG A 262 11.00 -14.45 -4.06
N CYS A 263 10.89 -13.18 -3.67
CA CYS A 263 10.03 -12.74 -2.58
C CYS A 263 8.58 -13.22 -2.78
N ALA A 264 7.99 -13.00 -3.94
CA ALA A 264 6.63 -13.42 -4.22
C ALA A 264 6.44 -14.93 -4.08
N LYS A 265 7.33 -15.75 -4.63
CA LYS A 265 7.26 -17.22 -4.55
C LYS A 265 7.42 -17.73 -3.11
N GLU A 266 8.46 -17.26 -2.40
CA GLU A 266 8.74 -17.69 -1.03
C GLU A 266 7.62 -17.29 -0.06
N TRP A 267 7.11 -16.07 -0.16
CA TRP A 267 6.07 -15.58 0.74
C TRP A 267 4.71 -16.19 0.42
N ASN A 268 4.36 -16.37 -0.85
CA ASN A 268 3.13 -17.08 -1.21
C ASN A 268 3.14 -18.52 -0.68
N ASN A 269 4.26 -19.23 -0.79
CA ASN A 269 4.41 -20.58 -0.23
C ASN A 269 4.36 -20.57 1.30
N TYR A 270 4.92 -19.55 1.96
CA TYR A 270 4.97 -19.50 3.43
C TYR A 270 3.63 -19.11 4.06
N PHE A 271 2.89 -18.17 3.47
CA PHE A 271 1.70 -17.60 4.09
C PHE A 271 0.39 -18.16 3.56
N ASN A 272 0.35 -18.67 2.32
CA ASN A 272 -0.88 -19.02 1.61
C ASN A 272 -0.95 -20.51 1.19
N SER A 273 0.00 -21.32 1.65
CA SER A 273 -0.01 -22.79 1.45
C SER A 273 -0.90 -23.52 2.46
#